data_953bfade1c4b90b71cb92c591de5a13e
#
_entry.id   953bfade1c4b90b71cb92c591de5a13e
#
_cell.length_a   1.000
_cell.length_b   1.000
_cell.length_c   1.000
_cell.angle_alpha   90.00
_cell.angle_beta   90.00
_cell.angle_gamma   90.00
#
_symmetry.space_group_name_H-M   'P 1'
#
loop_
_entity.id
_entity.type
_entity.pdbx_description
1 polymer ?
#
loop_
_entity_poly.entity_id
_entity_poly.type
_entity_poly.pdbx_seq_one_letter_code
_entity_poly.pdbx_strand_id
1 'polypeptide(L)'
;MGARFAKWRAVIAVGNDIPSRGCIEANAQALARYAALCQEAGLVPIVEPEVLMDGEHTMTRCCEVTEEVLRTVFNQLYTQRIMLEGMILKPNMVLPGLTCPEQVSVNDAADATVKCLLRSVPAAVPGIAFLSGGQSS
;
A
#
# COMPACT_ATOMS: atom_id res chain seq x y z
N MET A 1 -20.09 20.84 0.58
CA MET A 1 -18.91 21.27 -0.13
C MET A 1 -18.38 20.28 -1.13
N GLY A 2 -18.95 19.67 -1.98
CA GLY A 2 -18.49 18.98 -3.19
C GLY A 2 -17.32 18.01 -3.13
N ALA A 3 -16.68 17.77 -1.98
CA ALA A 3 -15.62 16.77 -1.88
C ALA A 3 -16.22 15.37 -2.03
N ARG A 4 -15.59 14.53 -2.89
CA ARG A 4 -16.06 13.15 -3.14
C ARG A 4 -15.04 12.10 -2.73
N PHE A 5 -13.79 12.54 -2.52
CA PHE A 5 -12.66 11.67 -2.15
C PHE A 5 -11.97 12.22 -0.93
N ALA A 6 -11.40 11.35 -0.16
CA ALA A 6 -10.49 11.70 0.92
C ALA A 6 -9.29 10.77 0.87
N LYS A 7 -8.12 11.25 1.28
CA LYS A 7 -6.89 10.47 1.25
C LYS A 7 -6.25 10.42 2.62
N TRP A 8 -5.78 9.26 3.01
CA TRP A 8 -4.95 9.04 4.19
C TRP A 8 -3.77 8.18 3.81
N ARG A 9 -2.57 8.61 4.17
CA ARG A 9 -1.32 7.93 3.86
C ARG A 9 -0.70 7.37 5.13
N ALA A 10 -0.37 6.08 5.11
CA ALA A 10 0.43 5.44 6.13
C ALA A 10 1.78 5.06 5.50
N VAL A 11 2.86 5.51 6.11
CA VAL A 11 4.22 5.33 5.61
C VAL A 11 4.92 4.26 6.41
N ILE A 12 5.49 3.27 5.74
CA ILE A 12 6.17 2.14 6.37
C ILE A 12 7.61 2.08 5.87
N ALA A 13 8.55 2.31 6.79
CA ALA A 13 9.97 2.22 6.49
C ALA A 13 10.46 0.77 6.59
N VAL A 14 11.40 0.40 5.75
CA VAL A 14 12.04 -0.93 5.77
C VAL A 14 13.49 -0.77 6.21
N GLY A 15 13.92 -1.60 7.15
CA GLY A 15 15.28 -1.63 7.64
C GLY A 15 15.55 -2.95 8.35
N ASN A 16 16.61 -2.99 9.14
CA ASN A 16 16.90 -4.16 9.98
C ASN A 16 15.81 -4.26 11.06
N ASP A 17 15.14 -5.40 11.11
CA ASP A 17 14.07 -5.68 12.08
C ASP A 17 12.86 -4.74 12.01
N ILE A 18 12.73 -3.94 10.96
CA ILE A 18 11.54 -3.13 10.70
C ILE A 18 11.00 -3.38 9.29
N PRO A 19 9.67 -3.29 9.07
CA PRO A 19 8.66 -2.91 10.05
C PRO A 19 8.35 -4.05 11.03
N SER A 20 7.96 -3.68 12.25
CA SER A 20 7.45 -4.67 13.21
C SER A 20 6.01 -5.04 12.88
N ARG A 21 5.57 -6.21 13.36
CA ARG A 21 4.17 -6.63 13.19
C ARG A 21 3.22 -5.61 13.82
N GLY A 22 3.55 -5.10 15.00
CA GLY A 22 2.74 -4.07 15.67
C GLY A 22 2.63 -2.79 14.88
N CYS A 23 3.71 -2.36 14.23
CA CYS A 23 3.69 -1.18 13.37
C CYS A 23 2.73 -1.37 12.19
N ILE A 24 2.80 -2.52 11.52
CA ILE A 24 1.93 -2.84 10.39
C ILE A 24 0.48 -2.87 10.83
N GLU A 25 0.18 -3.54 11.94
CA GLU A 25 -1.20 -3.64 12.46
C GLU A 25 -1.77 -2.28 12.86
N ALA A 26 -0.99 -1.45 13.54
CA ALA A 26 -1.44 -0.12 13.94
C ALA A 26 -1.76 0.76 12.73
N ASN A 27 -0.91 0.75 11.72
CA ASN A 27 -1.14 1.53 10.50
C ASN A 27 -2.34 1.00 9.72
N ALA A 28 -2.49 -0.32 9.62
CA ALA A 28 -3.62 -0.94 8.94
C ALA A 28 -4.94 -0.59 9.63
N GLN A 29 -4.97 -0.63 10.96
CA GLN A 29 -6.15 -0.28 11.73
C GLN A 29 -6.53 1.19 11.51
N ALA A 30 -5.56 2.10 11.54
CA ALA A 30 -5.80 3.52 11.31
C ALA A 30 -6.36 3.78 9.90
N LEU A 31 -5.82 3.14 8.88
CA LEU A 31 -6.31 3.25 7.51
C LEU A 31 -7.74 2.74 7.39
N ALA A 32 -8.05 1.60 8.01
CA ALA A 32 -9.39 1.01 7.94
C ALA A 32 -10.43 1.88 8.64
N ARG A 33 -10.09 2.45 9.80
CA ARG A 33 -11.00 3.35 10.53
C ARG A 33 -11.28 4.61 9.73
N TYR A 34 -10.26 5.18 9.13
CA TYR A 34 -10.41 6.34 8.24
C TYR A 34 -11.32 5.99 7.06
N ALA A 35 -11.11 4.85 6.42
CA ALA A 35 -11.94 4.42 5.30
C ALA A 35 -13.40 4.25 5.70
N ALA A 36 -13.66 3.66 6.86
CA ALA A 36 -15.01 3.49 7.40
C ALA A 36 -15.71 4.84 7.59
N LEU A 37 -15.02 5.79 8.21
CA LEU A 37 -15.56 7.13 8.44
C LEU A 37 -15.85 7.85 7.11
N CYS A 38 -14.99 7.70 6.12
CA CYS A 38 -15.19 8.28 4.80
C CYS A 38 -16.45 7.72 4.13
N GLN A 39 -16.63 6.42 4.15
CA GLN A 39 -17.80 5.79 3.52
C GLN A 39 -19.09 6.17 4.23
N GLU A 40 -19.08 6.28 5.56
CA GLU A 40 -20.23 6.80 6.31
C GLU A 40 -20.59 8.23 5.90
N ALA A 41 -19.59 9.04 5.57
CA ALA A 41 -19.81 10.42 5.14
C ALA A 41 -20.09 10.56 3.65
N GLY A 42 -20.20 9.47 2.91
CA GLY A 42 -20.44 9.49 1.47
C GLY A 42 -19.22 9.84 0.63
N LEU A 43 -18.01 9.71 1.20
CA LEU A 43 -16.75 9.96 0.51
C LEU A 43 -16.12 8.66 0.06
N VAL A 44 -15.37 8.72 -1.05
CA VAL A 44 -14.56 7.60 -1.51
C VAL A 44 -13.19 7.68 -0.84
N PRO A 45 -12.83 6.71 0.02
CA PRO A 45 -11.50 6.72 0.63
C PRO A 45 -10.44 6.26 -0.36
N ILE A 46 -9.36 7.03 -0.44
CA ILE A 46 -8.13 6.61 -1.11
C ILE A 46 -7.20 6.10 -0.03
N VAL A 47 -7.03 4.79 0.01
CA VAL A 47 -6.24 4.10 1.03
C VAL A 47 -4.81 3.95 0.51
N GLU A 48 -3.86 4.57 1.20
CA GLU A 48 -2.47 4.64 0.76
C GLU A 48 -1.52 4.03 1.81
N PRO A 49 -1.35 2.70 1.82
CA PRO A 49 -0.31 2.05 2.62
C PRO A 49 0.98 2.02 1.80
N GLU A 50 1.90 2.91 2.10
CA GLU A 50 3.11 3.07 1.30
C GLU A 50 4.33 2.50 2.03
N VAL A 51 4.92 1.45 1.44
CA VAL A 51 6.24 0.96 1.83
C VAL A 51 7.28 1.84 1.13
N LEU A 52 8.11 2.51 1.93
CA LEU A 52 9.08 3.47 1.41
C LEU A 52 10.19 2.77 0.63
N MET A 53 10.68 3.44 -0.40
CA MET A 53 11.84 2.99 -1.16
C MET A 53 13.17 3.45 -0.53
N ASP A 54 13.12 4.27 0.51
CA ASP A 54 14.33 4.70 1.23
C ASP A 54 14.94 3.51 1.95
N GLY A 55 16.21 3.23 1.70
CA GLY A 55 16.94 2.16 2.36
C GLY A 55 17.74 1.28 1.42
N GLU A 56 18.29 0.21 1.99
CA GLU A 56 19.17 -0.73 1.29
C GLU A 56 18.49 -2.07 0.96
N HIS A 57 17.20 -2.19 1.22
CA HIS A 57 16.49 -3.45 1.07
C HIS A 57 16.38 -3.89 -0.39
N THR A 58 16.33 -5.20 -0.60
CA THR A 58 16.17 -5.79 -1.93
C THR A 58 14.72 -5.67 -2.40
N MET A 59 14.51 -5.86 -3.70
CA MET A 59 13.16 -5.93 -4.27
C MET A 59 12.36 -7.08 -3.65
N THR A 60 13.00 -8.22 -3.35
CA THR A 60 12.35 -9.34 -2.67
C THR A 60 11.84 -8.94 -1.30
N ARG A 61 12.64 -8.22 -0.52
CA ARG A 61 12.22 -7.73 0.80
C ARG A 61 11.08 -6.74 0.68
N CYS A 62 11.14 -5.83 -0.27
CA CYS A 62 10.05 -4.90 -0.54
C CYS A 62 8.75 -5.65 -0.87
N CYS A 63 8.83 -6.69 -1.70
CA CYS A 63 7.69 -7.52 -2.06
C CYS A 63 7.08 -8.19 -0.82
N GLU A 64 7.90 -8.81 0.01
CA GLU A 64 7.45 -9.48 1.24
C GLU A 64 6.73 -8.51 2.18
N VAL A 65 7.32 -7.36 2.42
CA VAL A 65 6.75 -6.34 3.30
C VAL A 65 5.44 -5.80 2.71
N THR A 66 5.43 -5.52 1.41
CA THR A 66 4.25 -5.01 0.72
C THR A 66 3.10 -6.00 0.79
N GLU A 67 3.34 -7.29 0.57
CA GLU A 67 2.31 -8.32 0.71
C GLU A 67 1.76 -8.39 2.13
N GLU A 68 2.64 -8.38 3.12
CA GLU A 68 2.23 -8.42 4.52
C GLU A 68 1.38 -7.19 4.89
N VAL A 69 1.82 -6.01 4.48
CA VAL A 69 1.10 -4.76 4.71
C VAL A 69 -0.28 -4.80 4.06
N LEU A 70 -0.35 -5.15 2.79
CA LEU A 70 -1.61 -5.19 2.05
C LEU A 70 -2.59 -6.20 2.65
N ARG A 71 -2.12 -7.40 2.97
CA ARG A 71 -2.99 -8.41 3.61
C ARG A 71 -3.53 -7.94 4.94
N THR A 72 -2.69 -7.31 5.74
CA THR A 72 -3.10 -6.78 7.05
C THR A 72 -4.10 -5.63 6.87
N VAL A 73 -3.86 -4.74 5.93
CA VAL A 73 -4.79 -3.64 5.62
C VAL A 73 -6.15 -4.18 5.20
N PHE A 74 -6.19 -5.14 4.27
CA PHE A 74 -7.47 -5.69 3.82
C PHE A 74 -8.19 -6.48 4.91
N ASN A 75 -7.46 -7.19 5.79
CA ASN A 75 -8.06 -7.82 6.95
C ASN A 75 -8.76 -6.80 7.85
N GLN A 76 -8.13 -5.65 8.08
CA GLN A 76 -8.73 -4.58 8.88
C GLN A 76 -9.90 -3.91 8.15
N LEU A 77 -9.82 -3.75 6.84
CA LEU A 77 -10.93 -3.25 6.04
C LEU A 77 -12.15 -4.17 6.14
N TYR A 78 -11.96 -5.48 6.09
CA TYR A 78 -13.04 -6.45 6.31
C TYR A 78 -13.62 -6.32 7.73
N THR A 79 -12.76 -6.20 8.74
CA THR A 79 -13.20 -6.05 10.13
C THR A 79 -14.08 -4.81 10.30
N GLN A 80 -13.76 -3.72 9.62
CA GLN A 80 -14.52 -2.47 9.65
C GLN A 80 -15.71 -2.46 8.68
N ARG A 81 -15.94 -3.57 7.98
CA ARG A 81 -17.04 -3.72 7.01
C ARG A 81 -17.01 -2.69 5.89
N ILE A 82 -15.80 -2.40 5.40
CA ILE A 82 -15.63 -1.48 4.28
C ILE A 82 -16.20 -2.10 3.01
N MET A 83 -16.92 -1.30 2.23
CA MET A 83 -17.34 -1.69 0.89
C MET A 83 -16.15 -1.52 -0.04
N LEU A 84 -15.54 -2.63 -0.48
CA LEU A 84 -14.32 -2.59 -1.32
C LEU A 84 -14.59 -1.94 -2.67
N GLU A 85 -15.78 -2.07 -3.21
CA GLU A 85 -16.18 -1.45 -4.46
C GLU A 85 -16.21 0.08 -4.39
N GLY A 86 -16.25 0.63 -3.19
CA GLY A 86 -16.29 2.07 -2.95
C GLY A 86 -14.98 2.69 -2.50
N MET A 87 -13.85 2.03 -2.71
CA MET A 87 -12.53 2.55 -2.33
C MET A 87 -11.56 2.56 -3.51
N ILE A 88 -10.50 3.33 -3.37
CA ILE A 88 -9.35 3.30 -4.28
C ILE A 88 -8.11 2.95 -3.46
N LEU A 89 -7.32 2.02 -3.94
CA LEU A 89 -6.05 1.65 -3.33
C LEU A 89 -4.92 2.41 -4.02
N LYS A 90 -4.02 2.97 -3.22
CA LYS A 90 -2.82 3.63 -3.73
C LYS A 90 -1.58 3.00 -3.08
N PRO A 91 -1.10 1.87 -3.61
CA PRO A 91 0.06 1.19 -3.06
C PRO A 91 1.36 1.77 -3.62
N ASN A 92 2.47 1.37 -3.00
CA ASN A 92 3.79 1.58 -3.57
C ASN A 92 4.04 0.61 -4.72
N MET A 93 5.04 0.91 -5.53
CA MET A 93 5.61 -0.07 -6.46
C MET A 93 6.59 -0.96 -5.70
N VAL A 94 6.76 -2.20 -6.17
CA VAL A 94 7.73 -3.14 -5.59
C VAL A 94 9.10 -2.86 -6.23
N LEU A 95 10.01 -2.32 -5.43
CA LEU A 95 11.31 -1.83 -5.88
C LEU A 95 12.37 -2.16 -4.84
N PRO A 96 13.65 -2.31 -5.25
CA PRO A 96 14.73 -2.29 -4.28
C PRO A 96 14.85 -0.89 -3.66
N GLY A 97 15.41 -0.83 -2.46
CA GLY A 97 15.69 0.46 -1.81
C GLY A 97 16.63 1.30 -2.66
N LEU A 98 16.53 2.61 -2.54
CA LEU A 98 17.30 3.55 -3.37
C LEU A 98 18.81 3.36 -3.24
N THR A 99 19.29 2.92 -2.08
CA THR A 99 20.72 2.68 -1.82
C THR A 99 21.10 1.20 -1.91
N CYS A 100 20.19 0.33 -2.35
CA CYS A 100 20.51 -1.08 -2.57
C CYS A 100 21.50 -1.21 -3.73
N PRO A 101 22.59 -1.98 -3.57
CA PRO A 101 23.56 -2.18 -4.65
C PRO A 101 22.97 -2.92 -5.86
N GLU A 102 21.95 -3.75 -5.63
CA GLU A 102 21.29 -4.49 -6.70
C GLU A 102 20.04 -3.76 -7.17
N GLN A 103 20.16 -3.04 -8.26
CA GLN A 103 19.02 -2.39 -8.91
C GLN A 103 18.45 -3.27 -10.00
N VAL A 104 17.17 -3.07 -10.30
CA VAL A 104 16.43 -3.89 -11.27
C VAL A 104 15.92 -3.02 -12.43
N SER A 105 15.59 -3.65 -13.54
CA SER A 105 15.00 -2.95 -14.68
C SER A 105 13.57 -2.50 -14.36
N VAL A 106 13.08 -1.53 -15.12
CA VAL A 106 11.68 -1.06 -15.02
C VAL A 106 10.72 -2.24 -15.26
N ASN A 107 11.03 -3.10 -16.22
CA ASN A 107 10.18 -4.27 -16.53
C ASN A 107 10.13 -5.25 -15.36
N ASP A 108 11.27 -5.53 -14.73
CA ASP A 108 11.31 -6.42 -13.55
C ASP A 108 10.52 -5.85 -12.39
N ALA A 109 10.64 -4.56 -12.15
CA ALA A 109 9.87 -3.86 -11.10
C ALA A 109 8.36 -3.91 -11.39
N ALA A 110 7.98 -3.68 -12.63
CA ALA A 110 6.57 -3.74 -13.04
C ALA A 110 5.99 -5.14 -12.86
N ASP A 111 6.72 -6.17 -13.29
CA ASP A 111 6.29 -7.57 -13.13
C ASP A 111 6.13 -7.94 -11.65
N ALA A 112 7.10 -7.58 -10.82
CA ALA A 112 7.06 -7.86 -9.40
C ALA A 112 5.88 -7.14 -8.73
N THR A 113 5.63 -5.90 -9.12
CA THR A 113 4.51 -5.11 -8.59
C THR A 113 3.18 -5.74 -8.95
N VAL A 114 2.98 -6.11 -10.21
CA VAL A 114 1.73 -6.77 -10.66
C VAL A 114 1.51 -8.07 -9.92
N LYS A 115 2.53 -8.93 -9.81
CA LYS A 115 2.42 -10.19 -9.09
C LYS A 115 2.07 -10.00 -7.62
N CYS A 116 2.70 -9.03 -6.97
CA CYS A 116 2.42 -8.71 -5.57
C CYS A 116 0.96 -8.29 -5.39
N LEU A 117 0.47 -7.40 -6.24
CA LEU A 117 -0.90 -6.91 -6.17
C LEU A 117 -1.92 -8.00 -6.46
N LEU A 118 -1.67 -8.86 -7.44
CA LEU A 118 -2.58 -9.98 -7.76
C LEU A 118 -2.70 -10.95 -6.58
N ARG A 119 -1.66 -11.10 -5.79
CA ARG A 119 -1.65 -12.00 -4.62
C ARG A 119 -2.31 -11.38 -3.39
N SER A 120 -2.35 -10.06 -3.31
CA SER A 120 -2.66 -9.36 -2.05
C SER A 120 -3.90 -8.49 -2.11
N VAL A 121 -4.35 -8.06 -3.29
CA VAL A 121 -5.47 -7.13 -3.44
C VAL A 121 -6.70 -7.89 -3.93
N PRO A 122 -7.84 -7.80 -3.19
CA PRO A 122 -9.09 -8.41 -3.65
C PRO A 122 -9.58 -7.82 -4.97
N ALA A 123 -10.17 -8.68 -5.79
CA ALA A 123 -10.68 -8.29 -7.11
C ALA A 123 -11.81 -7.25 -7.05
N ALA A 124 -12.49 -7.14 -5.90
CA ALA A 124 -13.58 -6.19 -5.72
C ALA A 124 -13.12 -4.72 -5.69
N VAL A 125 -11.82 -4.47 -5.48
CA VAL A 125 -11.28 -3.10 -5.48
C VAL A 125 -11.28 -2.58 -6.92
N PRO A 126 -12.04 -1.50 -7.22
CA PRO A 126 -12.26 -1.08 -8.60
C PRO A 126 -11.11 -0.29 -9.21
N GLY A 127 -10.25 0.30 -8.38
CA GLY A 127 -9.17 1.15 -8.87
C GLY A 127 -7.92 1.09 -8.03
N ILE A 128 -6.79 1.06 -8.72
CA ILE A 128 -5.46 1.15 -8.11
C ILE A 128 -4.75 2.32 -8.77
N ALA A 129 -4.29 3.27 -7.94
CA ALA A 129 -3.55 4.43 -8.41
C ALA A 129 -2.09 4.33 -7.96
N PHE A 130 -1.18 4.72 -8.83
CA PHE A 130 0.26 4.75 -8.50
C PHE A 130 0.80 6.16 -8.55
N LEU A 131 1.83 6.41 -7.73
CA LEU A 131 2.67 7.60 -7.86
C LEU A 131 3.98 7.24 -8.55
N SER A 132 4.63 8.20 -9.16
CA SER A 132 5.97 8.01 -9.72
C SER A 132 7.02 7.76 -8.62
N GLY A 133 6.72 8.12 -7.38
CA GLY A 133 7.55 7.79 -6.21
C GLY A 133 8.96 8.35 -6.26
N GLY A 134 9.17 9.47 -6.95
CA GLY A 134 10.50 10.05 -7.06
C GLY A 134 11.41 9.35 -8.06
N GLN A 135 10.88 8.47 -8.88
CA GLN A 135 11.65 7.83 -9.94
C GLN A 135 11.89 8.80 -11.10
N SER A 136 13.06 8.69 -11.69
CA SER A 136 13.34 9.40 -12.94
C SER A 136 12.49 8.81 -14.06
N SER A 137 11.99 9.67 -14.88
CA SER A 137 11.22 9.28 -16.06
C SER A 137 12.10 8.64 -17.13
#